data_20ae052c922c75730da440e63f622560
#
_entry.id   20ae052c922c75730da440e63f622560
#
_cell.length_a   1.000
_cell.length_b   1.000
_cell.length_c   1.000
_cell.angle_alpha   90.00
_cell.angle_beta   90.00
_cell.angle_gamma   90.00
#
_symmetry.space_group_name_H-M   'P 1'
#
loop_
_entity.id
_entity.type
_entity.pdbx_description
1 polymer ?
#
loop_
_entity_poly.entity_id
_entity_poly.type
_entity_poly.pdbx_seq_one_letter_code
_entity_poly.pdbx_strand_id
1 'polypeptide(L)'
;MKHCFVALFLGSTAMASVKPLTYYQDEWGEDGDDLREALYDIIRVHTRLTYSSSSTDTWDVLKVSDADPTNATNVMLIYAGIPVNGPQEYNNNQGWTREHVWPKSLGGFGTSAGVGTDVHNLKPCNGGLNSLRSNHEYDELGTGGSPVNFNGSATGSRYNGSAGLFEPRDDIKGDLARIILYMDLRYEGQGGEPDLILLDSLHSFCNSFSLISSLFYFHFPFSFFSFFFLIFFFFVFILF
;
A
#
# COMPACT_ATOMS: atom_id res chain seq x y z
N MET A 1 21.61 -5.36 -16.65
CA MET A 1 20.76 -4.25 -16.21
C MET A 1 19.68 -4.08 -17.27
N LYS A 2 18.46 -4.56 -16.99
CA LYS A 2 17.30 -4.38 -17.90
C LYS A 2 16.38 -3.40 -17.22
N HIS A 3 16.28 -2.21 -17.78
CA HIS A 3 15.36 -1.17 -17.33
C HIS A 3 13.95 -1.57 -17.82
N CYS A 4 13.07 -1.86 -16.87
CA CYS A 4 11.65 -2.07 -17.18
C CYS A 4 10.96 -0.71 -17.14
N PHE A 5 10.76 -0.11 -18.31
CA PHE A 5 9.92 1.07 -18.45
C PHE A 5 8.46 0.62 -18.48
N VAL A 6 7.69 0.90 -17.43
CA VAL A 6 6.23 0.83 -17.51
C VAL A 6 5.74 2.15 -18.08
N ALA A 7 5.50 2.17 -19.39
CA ALA A 7 4.82 3.28 -20.05
C ALA A 7 3.30 3.04 -19.91
N LEU A 8 2.64 3.82 -19.09
CA LEU A 8 1.17 3.86 -19.04
C LEU A 8 0.66 4.63 -20.27
N PHE A 9 0.12 3.92 -21.25
CA PHE A 9 -0.61 4.53 -22.35
C PHE A 9 -2.07 4.75 -21.94
N LEU A 10 -2.38 5.95 -21.44
CA LEU A 10 -3.75 6.46 -21.40
C LEU A 10 -4.03 7.10 -22.77
N GLY A 11 -5.01 6.58 -23.47
CA GLY A 11 -5.51 7.18 -24.70
C GLY A 11 -5.98 8.62 -24.43
N SER A 12 -5.44 9.56 -25.19
CA SER A 12 -5.65 11.01 -25.20
C SER A 12 -4.88 11.80 -24.11
N THR A 13 -3.65 12.17 -24.43
CA THR A 13 -2.95 13.44 -24.09
C THR A 13 -2.68 13.82 -22.60
N ALA A 14 -2.68 12.91 -21.67
CA ALA A 14 -1.98 13.13 -20.42
C ALA A 14 -0.80 12.14 -20.35
N MET A 15 0.38 12.57 -20.82
CA MET A 15 1.61 11.89 -20.43
C MET A 15 1.67 11.92 -18.92
N ALA A 16 1.66 10.75 -18.27
CA ALA A 16 2.13 10.67 -16.90
C ALA A 16 3.52 11.29 -16.89
N SER A 17 3.68 12.43 -16.23
CA SER A 17 4.98 13.09 -16.17
C SER A 17 5.88 12.14 -15.38
N VAL A 18 6.84 11.51 -16.05
CA VAL A 18 7.95 10.85 -15.38
C VAL A 18 8.57 11.92 -14.49
N LYS A 19 8.52 11.73 -13.18
CA LYS A 19 9.11 12.69 -12.25
C LYS A 19 10.58 12.88 -12.65
N PRO A 20 11.06 14.12 -12.81
CA PRO A 20 12.42 14.36 -13.25
C PRO A 20 13.41 13.78 -12.22
N LEU A 21 14.61 13.41 -12.67
CA LEU A 21 15.68 12.95 -11.78
C LEU A 21 16.00 13.91 -10.64
N THR A 22 15.62 15.19 -10.81
CA THR A 22 15.74 16.26 -9.81
C THR A 22 14.63 16.24 -8.75
N TYR A 23 13.67 15.34 -8.82
CA TYR A 23 12.52 15.32 -7.91
C TYR A 23 12.91 15.15 -6.44
N TYR A 24 13.99 14.41 -6.18
CA TYR A 24 14.56 14.17 -4.85
C TYR A 24 15.95 14.80 -4.70
N GLN A 25 16.31 15.80 -5.52
CA GLN A 25 17.68 16.27 -5.59
C GLN A 25 18.09 17.10 -4.35
N ASP A 26 17.12 17.78 -3.75
CA ASP A 26 17.34 18.66 -2.60
C ASP A 26 17.46 17.87 -1.27
N GLU A 27 17.07 16.59 -1.26
CA GLU A 27 17.11 15.68 -0.10
C GLU A 27 18.39 14.85 -0.03
N TRP A 28 19.29 15.01 -0.99
CA TRP A 28 20.55 14.27 -1.04
C TRP A 28 21.48 14.71 0.08
N GLY A 29 21.66 13.85 1.08
CA GLY A 29 22.53 14.09 2.22
C GLY A 29 21.80 14.41 3.51
N GLU A 30 20.46 14.52 3.45
CA GLU A 30 19.61 14.62 4.62
C GLU A 30 19.44 13.26 5.29
N ASP A 31 19.28 13.24 6.62
CA ASP A 31 19.00 12.05 7.40
C ASP A 31 17.98 12.34 8.52
N GLY A 32 17.50 11.27 9.15
CA GLY A 32 16.62 11.38 10.30
C GLY A 32 15.35 12.21 10.03
N ASP A 33 15.08 13.14 10.94
CA ASP A 33 13.87 13.99 10.89
C ASP A 33 13.92 14.98 9.73
N ASP A 34 15.09 15.49 9.37
CA ASP A 34 15.27 16.41 8.24
C ASP A 34 14.90 15.73 6.92
N LEU A 35 15.35 14.48 6.71
CA LEU A 35 14.95 13.68 5.56
C LEU A 35 13.44 13.40 5.55
N ARG A 36 12.86 13.10 6.73
CA ARG A 36 11.41 12.86 6.86
C ARG A 36 10.60 14.10 6.45
N GLU A 37 10.98 15.28 6.94
CA GLU A 37 10.33 16.55 6.60
C GLU A 37 10.45 16.86 5.11
N ALA A 38 11.64 16.72 4.53
CA ALA A 38 11.89 16.94 3.11
C ALA A 38 11.04 16.03 2.22
N LEU A 39 10.97 14.73 2.54
CA LEU A 39 10.14 13.76 1.82
C LEU A 39 8.65 14.08 1.97
N TYR A 40 8.19 14.45 3.18
CA TYR A 40 6.82 14.90 3.39
C TYR A 40 6.47 16.09 2.49
N ASP A 41 7.33 17.10 2.41
CA ASP A 41 7.10 18.29 1.59
C ASP A 41 6.95 17.95 0.10
N ILE A 42 7.67 16.96 -0.40
CA ILE A 42 7.54 16.48 -1.77
C ILE A 42 6.17 15.82 -2.01
N ILE A 43 5.72 14.95 -1.11
CA ILE A 43 4.55 14.09 -1.35
C ILE A 43 3.23 14.67 -0.83
N ARG A 44 3.25 15.69 0.04
CA ARG A 44 2.04 16.28 0.63
C ARG A 44 1.13 16.97 -0.37
N VAL A 45 1.68 17.42 -1.50
CA VAL A 45 0.91 18.07 -2.56
C VAL A 45 0.53 17.07 -3.64
N HIS A 46 -0.75 16.68 -3.67
CA HIS A 46 -1.26 15.74 -4.66
C HIS A 46 -2.70 16.08 -5.08
N THR A 47 -3.16 15.51 -6.18
CA THR A 47 -4.55 15.60 -6.61
C THR A 47 -5.43 14.73 -5.74
N ARG A 48 -6.37 15.33 -5.02
CA ARG A 48 -7.35 14.61 -4.21
C ARG A 48 -8.49 14.13 -5.10
N LEU A 49 -8.74 12.84 -5.11
CA LEU A 49 -9.85 12.23 -5.81
C LEU A 49 -11.10 12.18 -4.93
N THR A 50 -12.26 12.03 -5.56
CA THR A 50 -13.48 11.62 -4.86
C THR A 50 -13.51 10.12 -4.67
N TYR A 51 -14.16 9.64 -3.61
CA TYR A 51 -14.29 8.20 -3.37
C TYR A 51 -15.15 7.54 -4.45
N SER A 52 -16.32 8.12 -4.78
CA SER A 52 -17.16 7.70 -5.89
C SER A 52 -17.80 8.92 -6.52
N SER A 53 -17.77 9.01 -7.84
CA SER A 53 -18.40 10.11 -8.60
C SER A 53 -18.77 9.66 -10.02
N SER A 54 -19.41 10.54 -10.77
CA SER A 54 -19.67 10.36 -12.20
C SER A 54 -18.48 10.83 -13.09
N SER A 55 -17.46 11.44 -12.50
CA SER A 55 -16.18 11.78 -13.13
C SER A 55 -15.10 10.86 -12.58
N THR A 56 -13.85 11.04 -13.00
CA THR A 56 -12.73 10.25 -12.52
C THR A 56 -12.69 10.20 -11.00
N ASP A 57 -12.70 9.01 -10.45
CA ASP A 57 -12.67 8.72 -9.02
C ASP A 57 -11.67 7.61 -8.66
N THR A 58 -11.70 7.13 -7.43
CA THR A 58 -10.77 6.09 -6.98
C THR A 58 -10.99 4.75 -7.66
N TRP A 59 -12.22 4.42 -8.12
CA TRP A 59 -12.46 3.20 -8.89
C TRP A 59 -11.71 3.22 -10.21
N ASP A 60 -11.77 4.35 -10.93
CA ASP A 60 -11.15 4.48 -12.24
C ASP A 60 -9.63 4.38 -12.15
N VAL A 61 -9.04 5.01 -11.12
CA VAL A 61 -7.59 4.93 -10.93
C VAL A 61 -7.16 3.51 -10.59
N LEU A 62 -7.87 2.81 -9.69
CA LEU A 62 -7.53 1.43 -9.32
C LEU A 62 -7.71 0.44 -10.49
N LYS A 63 -8.66 0.67 -11.39
CA LYS A 63 -8.79 -0.14 -12.63
C LYS A 63 -7.55 -0.05 -13.51
N VAL A 64 -6.77 1.03 -13.39
CA VAL A 64 -5.54 1.23 -14.15
C VAL A 64 -4.31 0.80 -13.36
N SER A 65 -4.19 1.26 -12.11
CA SER A 65 -2.99 1.00 -11.29
C SER A 65 -2.85 -0.46 -10.88
N ASP A 66 -3.97 -1.15 -10.67
CA ASP A 66 -4.03 -2.54 -10.20
C ASP A 66 -4.61 -3.47 -11.28
N ALA A 67 -4.47 -3.10 -12.56
CA ALA A 67 -4.89 -3.92 -13.67
C ALA A 67 -4.13 -5.26 -13.70
N ASP A 68 -4.83 -6.32 -14.10
CA ASP A 68 -4.20 -7.62 -14.39
C ASP A 68 -3.23 -7.45 -15.58
N PRO A 69 -1.93 -7.77 -15.40
CA PRO A 69 -0.92 -7.60 -16.45
C PRO A 69 -1.19 -8.47 -17.70
N THR A 70 -2.03 -9.48 -17.58
CA THR A 70 -2.41 -10.36 -18.69
C THR A 70 -3.72 -9.98 -19.36
N ASN A 71 -4.57 -9.22 -18.65
CA ASN A 71 -5.85 -8.73 -19.16
C ASN A 71 -6.26 -7.41 -18.48
N ALA A 72 -5.92 -6.29 -19.09
CA ALA A 72 -6.15 -4.95 -18.55
C ALA A 72 -7.62 -4.57 -18.28
N THR A 73 -8.60 -5.40 -18.68
CA THR A 73 -9.99 -5.22 -18.27
C THR A 73 -10.30 -5.76 -16.88
N ASN A 74 -9.38 -6.52 -16.29
CA ASN A 74 -9.48 -7.05 -14.95
C ASN A 74 -8.62 -6.24 -13.97
N VAL A 75 -8.96 -6.33 -12.68
CA VAL A 75 -8.14 -5.85 -11.56
C VAL A 75 -7.66 -7.02 -10.71
N MET A 76 -6.49 -6.90 -10.10
CA MET A 76 -5.93 -7.90 -9.21
C MET A 76 -6.41 -7.69 -7.79
N LEU A 77 -7.07 -8.68 -7.19
CA LEU A 77 -7.49 -8.60 -5.79
C LEU A 77 -6.30 -8.78 -4.85
N ILE A 78 -6.06 -7.78 -3.99
CA ILE A 78 -4.85 -7.72 -3.15
C ILE A 78 -4.64 -8.99 -2.32
N TYR A 79 -5.60 -9.44 -1.53
CA TYR A 79 -5.43 -10.59 -0.63
C TYR A 79 -5.67 -11.95 -1.28
N ALA A 80 -6.39 -11.98 -2.40
CA ALA A 80 -6.66 -13.22 -3.11
C ALA A 80 -5.61 -13.54 -4.19
N GLY A 81 -4.94 -12.53 -4.75
CA GLY A 81 -3.97 -12.71 -5.82
C GLY A 81 -4.57 -13.19 -7.14
N ILE A 82 -5.87 -12.97 -7.35
CA ILE A 82 -6.56 -13.37 -8.57
C ILE A 82 -7.21 -12.20 -9.26
N PRO A 83 -7.31 -12.23 -10.60
CA PRO A 83 -7.98 -11.20 -11.36
C PRO A 83 -9.51 -11.34 -11.28
N VAL A 84 -10.20 -10.20 -11.27
CA VAL A 84 -11.66 -10.12 -11.41
C VAL A 84 -12.02 -8.99 -12.38
N ASN A 85 -13.22 -9.05 -12.95
CA ASN A 85 -13.68 -8.04 -13.91
C ASN A 85 -13.67 -6.63 -13.30
N GLY A 86 -12.86 -5.73 -13.84
CA GLY A 86 -12.67 -4.38 -13.33
C GLY A 86 -13.93 -3.50 -13.37
N PRO A 87 -14.71 -3.48 -14.49
CA PRO A 87 -15.98 -2.79 -14.55
C PRO A 87 -17.05 -3.27 -13.55
N GLN A 88 -16.91 -4.48 -13.02
CA GLN A 88 -17.84 -5.03 -12.03
C GLN A 88 -17.46 -4.53 -10.62
N GLU A 89 -17.50 -3.22 -10.39
CA GLU A 89 -17.28 -2.59 -9.09
C GLU A 89 -18.16 -3.26 -8.02
N TYR A 90 -18.50 -2.61 -6.95
CA TYR A 90 -19.20 -3.19 -5.79
C TYR A 90 -20.36 -4.15 -6.14
N ASN A 91 -21.21 -3.79 -7.08
CA ASN A 91 -22.32 -4.60 -7.62
C ASN A 91 -23.05 -5.47 -6.57
N ASN A 92 -23.55 -4.85 -5.50
CA ASN A 92 -24.18 -5.55 -4.37
C ASN A 92 -23.29 -6.66 -3.75
N ASN A 93 -22.01 -6.38 -3.60
CA ASN A 93 -20.99 -7.27 -3.06
C ASN A 93 -20.64 -8.50 -3.95
N GLN A 94 -21.09 -8.51 -5.20
CA GLN A 94 -20.71 -9.52 -6.19
C GLN A 94 -19.45 -9.14 -6.98
N GLY A 95 -19.12 -7.85 -7.02
CA GLY A 95 -17.89 -7.32 -7.60
C GLY A 95 -16.78 -7.21 -6.57
N TRP A 96 -15.84 -6.31 -6.85
CA TRP A 96 -14.77 -5.98 -5.93
C TRP A 96 -15.06 -4.69 -5.15
N THR A 97 -14.32 -4.44 -4.09
CA THR A 97 -14.38 -3.23 -3.28
C THR A 97 -12.99 -2.63 -3.10
N ARG A 98 -12.91 -1.49 -2.45
CA ARG A 98 -11.64 -0.80 -2.13
C ARG A 98 -11.24 -1.10 -0.70
N GLU A 99 -10.14 -1.78 -0.55
CA GLU A 99 -9.46 -1.98 0.73
C GLU A 99 -8.69 -0.74 1.09
N HIS A 100 -8.79 -0.31 2.34
CA HIS A 100 -7.87 0.66 2.94
C HIS A 100 -6.79 -0.10 3.69
N VAL A 101 -5.60 -0.20 3.13
CA VAL A 101 -4.46 -0.95 3.71
C VAL A 101 -4.13 -0.40 5.10
N TRP A 102 -3.99 0.91 5.25
CA TRP A 102 -4.12 1.56 6.54
C TRP A 102 -5.61 1.69 6.87
N PRO A 103 -6.12 0.97 7.90
CA PRO A 103 -7.55 0.95 8.19
C PRO A 103 -8.08 2.32 8.58
N LYS A 104 -9.25 2.67 8.01
CA LYS A 104 -9.93 3.93 8.36
C LYS A 104 -10.16 4.11 9.85
N SER A 105 -10.53 3.04 10.54
CA SER A 105 -10.80 3.07 11.98
C SER A 105 -9.55 3.35 12.82
N LEU A 106 -8.37 2.88 12.39
CA LEU A 106 -7.10 3.14 13.08
C LEU A 106 -6.56 4.54 12.77
N GLY A 107 -6.87 5.09 11.60
CA GLY A 107 -6.48 6.45 11.23
C GLY A 107 -7.52 7.52 11.56
N GLY A 108 -8.70 7.15 12.09
CA GLY A 108 -9.75 8.09 12.44
C GLY A 108 -10.36 8.84 11.25
N PHE A 109 -10.28 8.31 10.02
CA PHE A 109 -10.77 8.95 8.82
C PHE A 109 -11.90 8.16 8.14
N GLY A 110 -12.66 8.84 7.28
CA GLY A 110 -13.74 8.27 6.48
C GLY A 110 -13.34 8.08 5.01
N THR A 111 -14.28 8.37 4.10
CA THR A 111 -14.10 8.30 2.65
C THR A 111 -14.19 9.68 1.99
N SER A 112 -14.02 10.74 2.76
CA SER A 112 -13.90 12.11 2.24
C SER A 112 -12.61 12.26 1.44
N ALA A 113 -12.62 13.18 0.46
CA ALA A 113 -11.46 13.46 -0.38
C ALA A 113 -10.23 13.86 0.48
N GLY A 114 -9.11 13.22 0.23
CA GLY A 114 -7.88 13.32 1.02
C GLY A 114 -7.43 11.93 1.47
N VAL A 115 -7.10 11.74 2.74
CA VAL A 115 -6.59 10.48 3.29
C VAL A 115 -7.47 9.26 2.98
N GLY A 116 -8.80 9.45 2.99
CA GLY A 116 -9.77 8.38 2.71
C GLY A 116 -9.89 7.99 1.24
N THR A 117 -9.26 8.75 0.35
CA THR A 117 -9.29 8.53 -1.10
C THR A 117 -7.89 8.48 -1.70
N ASP A 118 -6.87 8.39 -0.87
CA ASP A 118 -5.50 8.23 -1.33
C ASP A 118 -5.34 6.86 -2.01
N VAL A 119 -5.04 6.88 -3.29
CA VAL A 119 -4.94 5.65 -4.10
C VAL A 119 -3.70 4.81 -3.77
N HIS A 120 -2.70 5.38 -3.08
CA HIS A 120 -1.60 4.59 -2.54
C HIS A 120 -2.06 3.69 -1.39
N ASN A 121 -3.07 4.14 -0.62
CA ASN A 121 -3.67 3.35 0.46
C ASN A 121 -4.81 2.44 -0.01
N LEU A 122 -5.34 2.65 -1.21
CA LEU A 122 -6.48 1.89 -1.71
C LEU A 122 -6.02 0.75 -2.62
N LYS A 123 -6.63 -0.44 -2.42
CA LYS A 123 -6.38 -1.60 -3.28
C LYS A 123 -7.67 -2.34 -3.59
N PRO A 124 -7.80 -2.92 -4.81
CA PRO A 124 -8.94 -3.79 -5.11
C PRO A 124 -8.97 -5.00 -4.18
N CYS A 125 -10.13 -5.27 -3.58
CA CYS A 125 -10.31 -6.39 -2.68
C CYS A 125 -11.70 -7.02 -2.84
N ASN A 126 -11.84 -8.31 -2.55
CA ASN A 126 -13.15 -8.91 -2.37
C ASN A 126 -13.79 -8.41 -1.07
N GLY A 127 -15.10 -8.13 -1.08
CA GLY A 127 -15.80 -7.60 0.09
C GLY A 127 -15.75 -8.51 1.31
N GLY A 128 -15.80 -9.84 1.12
CA GLY A 128 -15.67 -10.82 2.20
C GLY A 128 -14.25 -10.84 2.81
N LEU A 129 -13.23 -10.81 1.96
CA LEU A 129 -11.83 -10.73 2.42
C LEU A 129 -11.50 -9.40 3.10
N ASN A 130 -12.06 -8.30 2.59
CA ASN A 130 -11.95 -6.99 3.21
C ASN A 130 -12.57 -7.00 4.62
N SER A 131 -13.78 -7.57 4.75
CA SER A 131 -14.44 -7.73 6.06
C SER A 131 -13.68 -8.66 7.00
N LEU A 132 -13.06 -9.72 6.50
CA LEU A 132 -12.24 -10.64 7.28
C LEU A 132 -10.97 -9.97 7.79
N ARG A 133 -10.28 -9.19 6.93
CA ARG A 133 -9.12 -8.41 7.32
C ARG A 133 -9.51 -7.33 8.32
N SER A 134 -10.67 -6.67 8.15
CA SER A 134 -11.16 -5.63 9.07
C SER A 134 -10.12 -4.54 9.36
N ASN A 135 -9.74 -4.36 10.62
CA ASN A 135 -8.63 -3.52 11.07
C ASN A 135 -7.54 -4.33 11.80
N HIS A 136 -7.47 -5.63 11.52
CA HIS A 136 -6.43 -6.48 12.10
C HIS A 136 -5.04 -5.99 11.68
N GLU A 137 -4.10 -6.05 12.62
CA GLU A 137 -2.71 -5.69 12.34
C GLU A 137 -2.05 -6.75 11.45
N TYR A 138 -1.08 -6.32 10.64
CA TYR A 138 -0.30 -7.25 9.84
C TYR A 138 0.80 -7.87 10.68
N ASP A 139 0.87 -9.20 10.67
CA ASP A 139 1.91 -9.96 11.38
C ASP A 139 2.12 -11.32 10.74
N GLU A 140 3.21 -11.98 11.06
CA GLU A 140 3.46 -13.37 10.70
C GLU A 140 2.82 -14.31 11.71
N LEU A 141 1.90 -15.14 11.25
CA LEU A 141 1.16 -16.09 12.10
C LEU A 141 1.75 -17.49 12.08
N GLY A 142 2.59 -17.81 11.11
CA GLY A 142 3.15 -19.12 10.94
C GLY A 142 2.07 -20.23 10.95
N THR A 143 2.13 -21.11 11.94
CA THR A 143 1.09 -22.15 12.15
C THR A 143 -0.09 -21.68 13.01
N GLY A 144 -0.01 -20.48 13.59
CA GLY A 144 -0.98 -19.97 14.57
C GLY A 144 -2.25 -19.36 14.01
N GLY A 145 -2.30 -19.09 12.69
CA GLY A 145 -3.47 -18.49 12.04
C GLY A 145 -4.28 -19.51 11.24
N SER A 146 -5.56 -19.20 11.00
CA SER A 146 -6.42 -19.94 10.09
C SER A 146 -6.13 -19.57 8.64
N PRO A 147 -6.05 -20.52 7.69
CA PRO A 147 -5.92 -20.19 6.28
C PRO A 147 -7.11 -19.38 5.77
N VAL A 148 -6.82 -18.38 4.95
CA VAL A 148 -7.82 -17.60 4.22
C VAL A 148 -8.07 -18.24 2.86
N ASN A 149 -9.32 -18.58 2.58
CA ASN A 149 -9.71 -19.16 1.31
C ASN A 149 -10.58 -18.20 0.51
N PHE A 150 -10.44 -18.24 -0.80
CA PHE A 150 -11.30 -17.53 -1.74
C PHE A 150 -11.71 -18.46 -2.89
N ASN A 151 -13.02 -18.55 -3.17
CA ASN A 151 -13.57 -19.47 -4.19
C ASN A 151 -13.09 -20.92 -4.04
N GLY A 152 -12.96 -21.40 -2.79
CA GLY A 152 -12.55 -22.78 -2.48
C GLY A 152 -11.03 -23.04 -2.55
N SER A 153 -10.23 -22.03 -2.89
CA SER A 153 -8.77 -22.14 -2.97
C SER A 153 -8.10 -21.33 -1.88
N ALA A 154 -6.97 -21.82 -1.36
CA ALA A 154 -6.14 -21.08 -0.40
C ALA A 154 -5.52 -19.86 -1.09
N THR A 155 -5.59 -18.69 -0.45
CA THR A 155 -5.01 -17.45 -0.96
C THR A 155 -3.53 -17.27 -0.63
N GLY A 156 -3.01 -18.06 0.32
CA GLY A 156 -1.71 -17.83 0.94
C GLY A 156 -1.77 -16.91 2.16
N SER A 157 -2.85 -16.13 2.32
CA SER A 157 -3.07 -15.32 3.53
C SER A 157 -3.59 -16.15 4.69
N ARG A 158 -3.37 -15.68 5.91
CA ARG A 158 -3.85 -16.30 7.16
C ARG A 158 -4.44 -15.21 8.06
N TYR A 159 -5.27 -15.58 9.03
CA TYR A 159 -5.76 -14.64 10.03
C TYR A 159 -5.95 -15.30 11.38
N ASN A 160 -5.87 -14.49 12.43
CA ASN A 160 -6.21 -14.84 13.79
C ASN A 160 -7.12 -13.75 14.37
N GLY A 161 -8.42 -13.94 14.25
CA GLY A 161 -9.42 -12.95 14.67
C GLY A 161 -9.42 -12.70 16.18
N SER A 162 -9.06 -13.69 17.01
CA SER A 162 -8.98 -13.50 18.48
C SER A 162 -7.76 -12.69 18.89
N ALA A 163 -6.69 -12.73 18.12
CA ALA A 163 -5.50 -11.91 18.33
C ALA A 163 -5.56 -10.56 17.61
N GLY A 164 -6.52 -10.35 16.72
CA GLY A 164 -6.59 -9.14 15.89
C GLY A 164 -5.51 -9.06 14.81
N LEU A 165 -5.04 -10.20 14.28
CA LEU A 165 -3.90 -10.29 13.39
C LEU A 165 -4.27 -10.88 12.03
N PHE A 166 -3.64 -10.36 10.99
CA PHE A 166 -3.77 -10.83 9.61
C PHE A 166 -2.39 -10.96 8.96
N GLU A 167 -2.08 -12.15 8.47
CA GLU A 167 -0.88 -12.41 7.67
C GLU A 167 -1.25 -12.39 6.19
N PRO A 168 -0.80 -11.39 5.43
CA PRO A 168 -1.01 -11.37 3.98
C PRO A 168 -0.16 -12.43 3.29
N ARG A 169 -0.55 -12.85 2.08
CA ARG A 169 0.28 -13.71 1.23
C ARG A 169 1.66 -13.09 0.99
N ASP A 170 2.69 -13.92 0.86
CA ASP A 170 4.09 -13.47 0.91
C ASP A 170 4.47 -12.47 -0.17
N ASP A 171 3.93 -12.63 -1.37
CA ASP A 171 4.29 -11.82 -2.53
C ASP A 171 3.80 -10.36 -2.48
N ILE A 172 2.89 -10.02 -1.53
CA ILE A 172 2.41 -8.64 -1.33
C ILE A 172 2.89 -8.00 -0.03
N LYS A 173 3.58 -8.75 0.85
CA LYS A 173 4.03 -8.22 2.16
C LYS A 173 4.84 -6.93 2.00
N GLY A 174 5.75 -6.91 1.00
CA GLY A 174 6.56 -5.73 0.70
C GLY A 174 5.73 -4.53 0.21
N ASP A 175 4.72 -4.77 -0.64
CA ASP A 175 3.85 -3.70 -1.13
C ASP A 175 3.05 -3.10 0.02
N LEU A 176 2.48 -3.93 0.89
CA LEU A 176 1.74 -3.46 2.07
C LEU A 176 2.63 -2.66 3.03
N ALA A 177 3.86 -3.11 3.25
CA ALA A 177 4.83 -2.38 4.09
C ALA A 177 5.14 -0.99 3.51
N ARG A 178 5.36 -0.88 2.19
CA ARG A 178 5.56 0.41 1.51
C ARG A 178 4.35 1.32 1.64
N ILE A 179 3.14 0.79 1.50
CA ILE A 179 1.89 1.54 1.65
C ILE A 179 1.78 2.11 3.08
N ILE A 180 2.03 1.29 4.09
CA ILE A 180 1.95 1.71 5.50
C ILE A 180 3.00 2.81 5.79
N LEU A 181 4.24 2.63 5.34
CA LEU A 181 5.30 3.63 5.51
C LEU A 181 4.97 4.95 4.76
N TYR A 182 4.40 4.85 3.55
CA TYR A 182 3.93 6.02 2.83
C TYR A 182 2.84 6.77 3.61
N MET A 183 1.87 6.07 4.18
CA MET A 183 0.77 6.68 4.92
C MET A 183 1.27 7.39 6.19
N ASP A 184 2.19 6.78 6.92
CA ASP A 184 2.85 7.38 8.08
C ASP A 184 3.62 8.66 7.70
N LEU A 185 4.37 8.63 6.61
CA LEU A 185 5.13 9.78 6.13
C LEU A 185 4.23 10.88 5.54
N ARG A 186 3.17 10.51 4.81
CA ARG A 186 2.30 11.45 4.07
C ARG A 186 1.35 12.21 5.00
N TYR A 187 0.90 11.59 6.08
CA TYR A 187 -0.16 12.12 6.96
C TYR A 187 0.37 12.40 8.36
N GLU A 188 0.97 13.58 8.52
CA GLU A 188 1.64 14.05 9.74
C GLU A 188 0.82 15.07 10.53
N GLY A 189 -0.51 15.01 10.47
CA GLY A 189 -1.39 15.90 11.23
C GLY A 189 -1.44 17.35 10.76
N GLN A 190 -0.79 17.68 9.64
CA GLN A 190 -0.73 19.05 9.15
C GLN A 190 -1.95 19.40 8.27
N GLY A 191 -2.31 20.68 8.24
CA GLY A 191 -3.37 21.17 7.37
C GLY A 191 -4.78 20.62 7.68
N GLY A 192 -5.00 20.08 8.87
CA GLY A 192 -6.27 19.45 9.28
C GLY A 192 -6.42 18.01 8.80
N GLU A 193 -5.37 17.42 8.26
CA GLU A 193 -5.30 15.98 7.97
C GLU A 193 -4.97 15.19 9.26
N PRO A 194 -5.30 13.90 9.34
CA PRO A 194 -4.94 13.10 10.50
C PRO A 194 -3.42 12.93 10.62
N ASP A 195 -2.96 12.72 11.83
CA ASP A 195 -1.62 12.27 12.12
C ASP A 195 -1.62 10.74 12.20
N LEU A 196 -1.04 10.09 11.21
CA LEU A 196 -0.97 8.64 11.12
C LEU A 196 0.40 8.18 11.61
N ILE A 197 0.44 7.76 12.87
CA ILE A 197 1.69 7.37 13.51
C ILE A 197 1.85 5.85 13.48
N LEU A 198 2.95 5.40 12.90
CA LEU A 198 3.39 4.02 13.00
C LEU A 198 4.04 3.82 14.37
N LEU A 199 3.31 3.20 15.29
CA LEU A 199 3.78 3.01 16.66
C LEU A 199 4.87 1.93 16.72
N ASP A 200 6.05 2.29 17.18
CA ASP A 200 7.12 1.36 17.53
C ASP A 200 6.85 0.71 18.88
N SER A 201 5.76 -0.05 19.00
CA SER A 201 5.62 -0.95 20.12
C SER A 201 6.39 -2.23 19.80
N LEU A 202 7.38 -2.58 20.62
CA LEU A 202 8.24 -3.74 20.46
C LEU A 202 7.53 -5.08 20.20
N HIS A 203 6.20 -5.14 20.34
CA HIS A 203 5.39 -6.33 20.06
C HIS A 203 4.75 -6.35 18.67
N SER A 204 4.32 -5.20 18.13
CA SER A 204 3.72 -5.20 16.79
C SER A 204 4.74 -4.86 15.70
N PHE A 205 5.77 -4.11 16.02
CA PHE A 205 6.75 -3.64 15.05
C PHE A 205 7.90 -4.61 14.76
N CYS A 206 8.39 -5.36 15.77
CA CYS A 206 9.35 -6.45 15.51
C CYS A 206 8.78 -7.46 14.52
N ASN A 207 7.48 -7.69 14.57
CA ASN A 207 6.81 -8.64 13.69
C ASN A 207 6.53 -8.02 12.32
N SER A 208 6.23 -6.73 12.23
CA SER A 208 6.13 -6.02 10.94
C SER A 208 7.49 -5.85 10.26
N PHE A 209 8.60 -5.76 11.02
CA PHE A 209 9.96 -5.83 10.48
C PHE A 209 10.34 -7.24 10.01
N SER A 210 9.72 -8.30 10.52
CA SER A 210 9.82 -9.62 9.90
C SER A 210 9.24 -9.62 8.48
N LEU A 211 8.20 -8.83 8.21
CA LEU A 211 7.70 -8.60 6.85
C LEU A 211 8.77 -7.94 5.96
N ILE A 212 9.59 -7.07 6.51
CA ILE A 212 10.68 -6.39 5.80
C ILE A 212 11.92 -7.29 5.70
N SER A 213 12.23 -8.10 6.73
CA SER A 213 13.40 -8.99 6.72
C SER A 213 13.27 -10.13 5.72
N SER A 214 12.06 -10.54 5.36
CA SER A 214 11.84 -11.50 4.27
C SER A 214 12.19 -10.94 2.88
N LEU A 215 12.38 -9.62 2.75
CA LEU A 215 12.87 -8.97 1.53
C LEU A 215 14.40 -9.07 1.35
N PHE A 216 15.16 -9.38 2.42
CA PHE A 216 16.62 -9.38 2.40
C PHE A 216 17.18 -10.60 3.10
N TYR A 217 17.19 -11.75 2.45
CA TYR A 217 18.01 -12.88 2.87
C TYR A 217 19.49 -12.57 2.62
N PHE A 218 20.05 -11.63 3.39
CA PHE A 218 21.50 -11.44 3.51
C PHE A 218 21.90 -11.26 4.98
N HIS A 219 22.69 -12.18 5.44
CA HIS A 219 23.37 -12.13 6.73
C HIS A 219 24.42 -11.00 6.71
N PHE A 220 24.13 -9.86 7.37
CA PHE A 220 25.15 -8.85 7.66
C PHE A 220 25.11 -8.42 9.14
N PRO A 221 26.26 -8.16 9.77
CA PRO A 221 26.33 -7.83 11.19
C PRO A 221 25.85 -6.41 11.49
N PHE A 222 25.37 -6.23 12.69
CA PHE A 222 24.59 -5.15 13.31
C PHE A 222 25.08 -3.69 13.16
N SER A 223 26.21 -3.43 12.54
CA SER A 223 26.81 -2.09 12.43
C SER A 223 26.45 -1.31 11.16
N PHE A 224 25.56 -1.84 10.32
CA PHE A 224 25.20 -1.26 9.03
C PHE A 224 23.75 -0.72 8.95
N PHE A 225 23.04 -0.64 10.06
CA PHE A 225 21.60 -0.33 10.07
C PHE A 225 21.25 1.07 9.57
N SER A 226 22.02 2.10 9.86
CA SER A 226 21.77 3.46 9.39
C SER A 226 21.93 3.63 7.88
N PHE A 227 22.91 2.93 7.28
CA PHE A 227 23.18 3.04 5.84
C PHE A 227 22.12 2.34 4.98
N PHE A 228 21.51 1.26 5.50
CA PHE A 228 20.46 0.51 4.81
C PHE A 228 19.09 1.20 4.85
N PHE A 229 18.80 1.97 5.90
CA PHE A 229 17.58 2.75 5.98
C PHE A 229 17.52 3.82 4.86
N LEU A 230 18.65 4.45 4.57
CA LEU A 230 18.79 5.42 3.49
C LEU A 230 18.58 4.78 2.11
N ILE A 231 19.16 3.60 1.86
CA ILE A 231 19.00 2.87 0.59
C ILE A 231 17.57 2.33 0.44
N PHE A 232 16.92 1.94 1.54
CA PHE A 232 15.54 1.43 1.53
C PHE A 232 14.54 2.53 1.13
N PHE A 233 14.68 3.75 1.67
CA PHE A 233 13.87 4.89 1.24
C PHE A 233 14.12 5.25 -0.23
N PHE A 234 15.35 5.19 -0.69
CA PHE A 234 15.68 5.45 -2.08
C PHE A 234 15.03 4.46 -3.06
N PHE A 235 15.00 3.17 -2.71
CA PHE A 235 14.34 2.16 -3.55
C PHE A 235 12.82 2.20 -3.47
N VAL A 236 12.24 2.56 -2.35
CA VAL A 236 10.77 2.65 -2.17
C VAL A 236 10.18 3.76 -3.04
N PHE A 237 10.88 4.89 -3.20
CA PHE A 237 10.36 6.04 -3.94
C PHE A 237 10.77 6.09 -5.43
N ILE A 238 11.75 5.31 -5.87
CA ILE A 238 12.14 5.24 -7.29
C ILE A 238 11.23 4.29 -8.10
N LEU A 239 10.48 3.40 -7.45
CA LEU A 239 9.64 2.38 -8.11
C LEU A 239 8.13 2.72 -8.13
N PHE A 240 7.75 3.96 -7.75
CA PHE A 240 6.37 4.47 -7.90
C PHE A 240 6.26 5.59 -8.92
#